data_f44c3ee0420f4dec9541f0b3f7a3f524
#
_entry.id   f44c3ee0420f4dec9541f0b3f7a3f524
#
_cell.length_a   1.000
_cell.length_b   1.000
_cell.length_c   1.000
_cell.angle_alpha   90.00
_cell.angle_beta   90.00
_cell.angle_gamma   90.00
#
_symmetry.space_group_name_H-M   'P 1'
#
loop_
_entity.id
_entity.type
_entity.pdbx_description
1 polymer ?
#
loop_
_entity_poly.entity_id
_entity_poly.type
_entity_poly.pdbx_seq_one_letter_code
_entity_poly.pdbx_strand_id
1 'polypeptide(L)'
;MARGLELDWVVIRVQPLRKVLAVLVIGLVAAALVFLAYKSLNLSPEARARHAIEHANTAMAHAETQPLPPHWRDELDQARDQLNMARSEYAEQNWEDAETLADSARRRFEALAGAGDQELVGVGQFFTLEGRVQLQRAGQTEWENTHEGIPVFNGDFVRTGRDGNAEILFADGSLYRISPDSLLEIHHEMSQESPGTVKMVAGRINVYTSGVPSTVTTDTAETEIDRDSRVAVNVAADDQKTTVAAFQGSARVRSSGGQEVTIGERESVAAMPGGSMTEKQ
;
A
#
# COMPACT_ATOMS: atom_id res chain seq x y z
N MET A 1 9.24 33.75 95.71
CA MET A 1 9.12 34.35 94.36
C MET A 1 8.96 33.21 93.35
N ALA A 2 7.73 32.91 92.97
CA ALA A 2 7.45 31.87 91.99
C ALA A 2 7.18 32.58 90.65
N ARG A 3 8.04 32.33 89.63
CA ARG A 3 7.81 32.79 88.26
C ARG A 3 6.85 31.83 87.56
N GLY A 4 5.63 32.28 87.31
CA GLY A 4 4.67 31.57 86.46
C GLY A 4 5.17 31.47 85.03
N LEU A 5 5.14 30.26 84.46
CA LEU A 5 5.32 30.01 83.02
C LEU A 5 4.01 30.39 82.36
N GLU A 6 4.02 31.51 81.60
CA GLU A 6 2.97 31.81 80.68
C GLU A 6 3.09 30.87 79.43
N LEU A 7 2.16 29.97 79.32
CA LEU A 7 1.97 29.11 78.12
C LEU A 7 1.15 29.89 77.14
N ASP A 8 1.83 30.39 76.12
CA ASP A 8 1.21 31.08 74.98
C ASP A 8 0.54 30.04 74.08
N TRP A 9 -0.80 30.06 74.07
CA TRP A 9 -1.58 29.13 73.24
C TRP A 9 -1.71 29.72 71.82
N VAL A 10 -0.94 29.14 70.88
CA VAL A 10 -1.09 29.46 69.42
C VAL A 10 -2.30 28.70 68.90
N VAL A 11 -3.42 29.40 68.70
CA VAL A 11 -4.61 28.86 68.06
C VAL A 11 -4.39 28.81 66.56
N ILE A 12 -3.94 27.68 66.07
CA ILE A 12 -3.83 27.43 64.63
C ILE A 12 -5.22 27.16 64.07
N ARG A 13 -5.73 28.06 63.22
CA ARG A 13 -6.98 27.85 62.47
C ARG A 13 -6.78 26.73 61.43
N VAL A 14 -7.28 25.53 61.72
CA VAL A 14 -7.12 24.32 60.89
C VAL A 14 -7.91 24.37 59.57
N GLN A 15 -8.91 25.28 59.47
CA GLN A 15 -9.75 25.38 58.28
C GLN A 15 -9.00 25.76 56.98
N PRO A 16 -8.09 26.75 56.92
CA PRO A 16 -7.35 27.05 55.70
C PRO A 16 -6.37 25.92 55.35
N LEU A 17 -5.79 25.24 56.36
CA LEU A 17 -4.86 24.15 56.15
C LEU A 17 -5.53 22.90 55.49
N ARG A 18 -6.77 22.59 55.91
CA ARG A 18 -7.59 21.53 55.29
C ARG A 18 -7.93 21.86 53.83
N LYS A 19 -8.23 23.12 53.47
CA LYS A 19 -8.50 23.52 52.10
C LYS A 19 -7.23 23.40 51.20
N VAL A 20 -6.09 23.85 51.71
CA VAL A 20 -4.80 23.72 51.01
C VAL A 20 -4.42 22.25 50.81
N LEU A 21 -4.60 21.43 51.82
CA LEU A 21 -4.34 20.00 51.74
C LEU A 21 -5.26 19.31 50.71
N ALA A 22 -6.55 19.67 50.73
CA ALA A 22 -7.52 19.14 49.75
C ALA A 22 -7.15 19.52 48.32
N VAL A 23 -6.75 20.77 48.07
CA VAL A 23 -6.30 21.23 46.72
C VAL A 23 -5.02 20.48 46.30
N LEU A 24 -4.07 20.27 47.21
CA LEU A 24 -2.86 19.52 46.92
C LEU A 24 -3.16 18.03 46.59
N VAL A 25 -4.05 17.40 47.31
CA VAL A 25 -4.47 16.00 47.07
C VAL A 25 -5.19 15.89 45.72
N ILE A 26 -6.11 16.81 45.40
CA ILE A 26 -6.80 16.86 44.10
C ILE A 26 -5.80 17.08 42.96
N GLY A 27 -4.84 17.99 43.13
CA GLY A 27 -3.77 18.24 42.14
C GLY A 27 -2.91 17.01 41.91
N LEU A 28 -2.56 16.26 42.98
CA LEU A 28 -1.76 15.05 42.92
C LEU A 28 -2.52 13.90 42.22
N VAL A 29 -3.82 13.76 42.50
CA VAL A 29 -4.70 12.79 41.84
C VAL A 29 -4.86 13.14 40.34
N ALA A 30 -5.08 14.40 40.02
CA ALA A 30 -5.16 14.86 38.64
C ALA A 30 -3.84 14.62 37.89
N ALA A 31 -2.70 14.93 38.49
CA ALA A 31 -1.38 14.66 37.89
C ALA A 31 -1.12 13.14 37.73
N ALA A 32 -1.54 12.32 38.69
CA ALA A 32 -1.45 10.86 38.58
C ALA A 32 -2.35 10.31 37.44
N LEU A 33 -3.56 10.83 37.29
CA LEU A 33 -4.48 10.46 36.22
C LEU A 33 -3.93 10.88 34.83
N VAL A 34 -3.36 12.08 34.69
CA VAL A 34 -2.71 12.56 33.48
C VAL A 34 -1.49 11.70 33.17
N PHE A 35 -0.67 11.34 34.19
CA PHE A 35 0.48 10.47 34.00
C PHE A 35 0.09 9.05 33.59
N LEU A 36 -0.98 8.49 34.18
CA LEU A 36 -1.51 7.18 33.80
C LEU A 36 -2.09 7.21 32.38
N ALA A 37 -2.83 8.28 32.02
CA ALA A 37 -3.32 8.47 30.66
C ALA A 37 -2.16 8.63 29.65
N TYR A 38 -1.13 9.41 30.00
CA TYR A 38 0.07 9.56 29.17
C TYR A 38 0.81 8.23 28.98
N LYS A 39 0.95 7.44 30.05
CA LYS A 39 1.59 6.12 30.01
C LYS A 39 0.76 5.08 29.25
N SER A 40 -0.58 5.16 29.28
CA SER A 40 -1.47 4.27 28.53
C SER A 40 -1.56 4.62 27.04
N LEU A 41 -1.34 5.91 26.68
CA LEU A 41 -1.32 6.39 25.29
C LEU A 41 0.04 6.19 24.59
N ASN A 42 1.13 6.11 25.38
CA ASN A 42 2.48 5.88 24.86
C ASN A 42 2.91 4.43 25.18
N LEU A 43 2.48 3.49 24.33
CA LEU A 43 3.07 2.15 24.32
C LEU A 43 4.59 2.25 24.08
N SER A 44 5.37 1.44 24.77
CA SER A 44 6.80 1.34 24.47
C SER A 44 6.99 0.89 23.00
N PRO A 45 8.09 1.25 22.34
CA PRO A 45 8.36 0.78 20.97
C PRO A 45 8.25 -0.75 20.84
N GLU A 46 8.76 -1.50 21.82
CA GLU A 46 8.59 -2.95 21.90
C GLU A 46 7.11 -3.39 21.94
N ALA A 47 6.29 -2.71 22.76
CA ALA A 47 4.87 -3.06 22.85
C ALA A 47 4.11 -2.75 21.55
N ARG A 48 4.47 -1.68 20.84
CA ARG A 48 3.89 -1.34 19.52
C ARG A 48 4.24 -2.39 18.49
N ALA A 49 5.52 -2.74 18.36
CA ALA A 49 5.98 -3.76 17.44
C ALA A 49 5.31 -5.12 17.70
N ARG A 50 5.19 -5.52 18.98
CA ARG A 50 4.49 -6.76 19.35
C ARG A 50 3.02 -6.73 18.93
N HIS A 51 2.31 -5.64 19.22
CA HIS A 51 0.90 -5.49 18.79
C HIS A 51 0.76 -5.51 17.27
N ALA A 52 1.64 -4.83 16.53
CA ALA A 52 1.64 -4.86 15.07
C ALA A 52 1.80 -6.29 14.54
N ILE A 53 2.73 -7.08 15.08
CA ILE A 53 2.92 -8.49 14.71
C ILE A 53 1.68 -9.34 15.07
N GLU A 54 1.06 -9.13 16.24
CA GLU A 54 -0.18 -9.83 16.61
C GLU A 54 -1.33 -9.52 15.65
N HIS A 55 -1.51 -8.26 15.28
CA HIS A 55 -2.51 -7.85 14.30
C HIS A 55 -2.23 -8.41 12.91
N ALA A 56 -0.97 -8.41 12.47
CA ALA A 56 -0.58 -9.02 11.21
C ALA A 56 -0.85 -10.54 11.18
N ASN A 57 -0.60 -11.25 12.30
CA ASN A 57 -0.94 -12.67 12.41
C ASN A 57 -2.45 -12.92 12.31
N THR A 58 -3.26 -12.06 12.91
CA THR A 58 -4.74 -12.18 12.83
C THR A 58 -5.22 -11.92 11.41
N ALA A 59 -4.68 -10.90 10.73
CA ALA A 59 -4.98 -10.61 9.35
C ALA A 59 -4.55 -11.75 8.41
N MET A 60 -3.38 -12.35 8.64
CA MET A 60 -2.90 -13.53 7.89
C MET A 60 -3.89 -14.70 8.02
N ALA A 61 -4.28 -15.05 9.25
CA ALA A 61 -5.22 -16.13 9.48
C ALA A 61 -6.56 -15.89 8.76
N HIS A 62 -7.03 -14.64 8.71
CA HIS A 62 -8.24 -14.27 7.99
C HIS A 62 -8.06 -14.41 6.47
N ALA A 63 -6.95 -13.91 5.91
CA ALA A 63 -6.64 -14.03 4.48
C ALA A 63 -6.53 -15.50 4.03
N GLU A 64 -5.96 -16.38 4.86
CA GLU A 64 -5.83 -17.82 4.56
C GLU A 64 -7.15 -18.58 4.54
N THR A 65 -8.20 -18.07 5.18
CA THR A 65 -9.54 -18.69 5.14
C THR A 65 -10.32 -18.36 3.87
N GLN A 66 -9.87 -17.37 3.09
CA GLN A 66 -10.56 -16.96 1.87
C GLN A 66 -10.10 -17.80 0.67
N PRO A 67 -11.02 -18.13 -0.27
CA PRO A 67 -10.65 -18.78 -1.52
C PRO A 67 -9.91 -17.82 -2.44
N LEU A 68 -8.58 -17.73 -2.27
CA LEU A 68 -7.74 -16.83 -3.06
C LEU A 68 -7.47 -17.42 -4.46
N PRO A 69 -7.56 -16.60 -5.53
CA PRO A 69 -7.13 -16.96 -6.86
C PRO A 69 -5.65 -17.41 -6.90
N PRO A 70 -5.23 -18.28 -7.83
CA PRO A 70 -3.86 -18.83 -7.85
C PRO A 70 -2.74 -17.80 -7.90
N HIS A 71 -2.95 -16.68 -8.61
CA HIS A 71 -1.97 -15.60 -8.74
C HIS A 71 -1.79 -14.76 -7.47
N TRP A 72 -2.70 -14.84 -6.51
CA TRP A 72 -2.60 -14.17 -5.21
C TRP A 72 -1.74 -14.95 -4.21
N ARG A 73 -1.36 -16.17 -4.56
CA ARG A 73 -0.47 -16.97 -3.71
C ARG A 73 0.90 -16.32 -3.56
N ASP A 74 1.41 -15.73 -4.63
CA ASP A 74 2.69 -15.02 -4.60
C ASP A 74 2.61 -13.78 -3.69
N GLU A 75 1.49 -13.05 -3.71
CA GLU A 75 1.26 -11.91 -2.81
C GLU A 75 1.09 -12.34 -1.35
N LEU A 76 0.39 -13.46 -1.13
CA LEU A 76 0.26 -14.06 0.20
C LEU A 76 1.64 -14.48 0.74
N ASP A 77 2.46 -15.08 -0.10
CA ASP A 77 3.81 -15.50 0.28
C ASP A 77 4.72 -14.29 0.54
N GLN A 78 4.65 -13.23 -0.27
CA GLN A 78 5.37 -11.98 0.00
C GLN A 78 4.94 -11.32 1.33
N ALA A 79 3.62 -11.30 1.62
CA ALA A 79 3.13 -10.79 2.89
C ALA A 79 3.62 -11.63 4.08
N ARG A 80 3.71 -12.98 3.92
CA ARG A 80 4.30 -13.88 4.92
C ARG A 80 5.79 -13.62 5.13
N ASP A 81 6.53 -13.40 4.05
CA ASP A 81 7.95 -13.07 4.12
C ASP A 81 8.18 -11.75 4.87
N GLN A 82 7.38 -10.71 4.59
CA GLN A 82 7.44 -9.45 5.34
C GLN A 82 7.13 -9.65 6.83
N LEU A 83 6.12 -10.46 7.17
CA LEU A 83 5.83 -10.77 8.57
C LEU A 83 6.95 -11.56 9.25
N ASN A 84 7.62 -12.46 8.53
CA ASN A 84 8.77 -13.19 9.04
C ASN A 84 9.97 -12.25 9.26
N MET A 85 10.21 -11.29 8.34
CA MET A 85 11.21 -10.23 8.54
C MET A 85 10.87 -9.38 9.76
N ALA A 86 9.61 -8.99 9.96
CA ALA A 86 9.19 -8.25 11.15
C ALA A 86 9.50 -9.00 12.45
N ARG A 87 9.29 -10.32 12.47
CA ARG A 87 9.63 -11.17 13.61
C ARG A 87 11.14 -11.25 13.86
N SER A 88 11.95 -11.26 12.80
CA SER A 88 13.41 -11.23 12.89
C SER A 88 13.88 -9.92 13.49
N GLU A 89 13.41 -8.78 12.97
CA GLU A 89 13.72 -7.45 13.48
C GLU A 89 13.29 -7.28 14.95
N TYR A 90 12.13 -7.83 15.30
CA TYR A 90 11.68 -7.86 16.69
C TYR A 90 12.64 -8.64 17.61
N ALA A 91 13.14 -9.79 17.15
CA ALA A 91 14.11 -10.59 17.91
C ALA A 91 15.47 -9.88 18.06
N GLU A 92 15.84 -9.04 17.08
CA GLU A 92 17.05 -8.21 17.08
C GLU A 92 16.88 -6.88 17.85
N GLN A 93 15.69 -6.64 18.44
CA GLN A 93 15.32 -5.44 19.20
C GLN A 93 15.21 -4.15 18.32
N ASN A 94 15.06 -4.30 17.01
CA ASN A 94 14.82 -3.22 16.06
C ASN A 94 13.31 -2.92 15.98
N TRP A 95 12.75 -2.36 17.07
CA TRP A 95 11.31 -2.26 17.29
C TRP A 95 10.57 -1.43 16.23
N GLU A 96 11.18 -0.36 15.72
CA GLU A 96 10.57 0.52 14.71
C GLU A 96 10.48 -0.17 13.33
N ASP A 97 11.53 -0.89 12.95
CA ASP A 97 11.54 -1.66 11.70
C ASP A 97 10.56 -2.85 11.78
N ALA A 98 10.53 -3.53 12.93
CA ALA A 98 9.58 -4.61 13.20
C ALA A 98 8.12 -4.13 13.12
N GLU A 99 7.79 -2.97 13.71
CA GLU A 99 6.47 -2.34 13.63
C GLU A 99 6.10 -2.02 12.18
N THR A 100 7.00 -1.38 11.44
CA THR A 100 6.78 -0.96 10.05
C THR A 100 6.53 -2.16 9.12
N LEU A 101 7.37 -3.19 9.22
CA LEU A 101 7.23 -4.42 8.43
C LEU A 101 5.95 -5.19 8.77
N ALA A 102 5.62 -5.29 10.06
CA ALA A 102 4.40 -5.95 10.51
C ALA A 102 3.14 -5.21 10.03
N ASP A 103 3.11 -3.88 10.08
CA ASP A 103 2.00 -3.08 9.58
C ASP A 103 1.87 -3.18 8.06
N SER A 104 2.98 -3.24 7.32
CA SER A 104 2.96 -3.48 5.89
C SER A 104 2.38 -4.87 5.55
N ALA A 105 2.84 -5.91 6.23
CA ALA A 105 2.30 -7.26 6.08
C ALA A 105 0.81 -7.32 6.44
N ARG A 106 0.38 -6.68 7.54
CA ARG A 106 -1.02 -6.62 7.94
C ARG A 106 -1.90 -6.01 6.85
N ARG A 107 -1.52 -4.83 6.30
CA ARG A 107 -2.28 -4.19 5.22
C ARG A 107 -2.44 -5.10 4.01
N ARG A 108 -1.37 -5.82 3.62
CA ARG A 108 -1.43 -6.78 2.51
C ARG A 108 -2.40 -7.93 2.81
N PHE A 109 -2.36 -8.52 4.00
CA PHE A 109 -3.31 -9.58 4.39
C PHE A 109 -4.75 -9.08 4.44
N GLU A 110 -5.00 -7.89 4.99
CA GLU A 110 -6.35 -7.29 5.04
C GLU A 110 -6.89 -7.02 3.62
N ALA A 111 -6.02 -6.53 2.74
CA ALA A 111 -6.40 -6.31 1.35
C ALA A 111 -6.71 -7.63 0.62
N LEU A 112 -5.91 -8.68 0.83
CA LEU A 112 -6.17 -10.03 0.31
C LEU A 112 -7.50 -10.59 0.83
N ALA A 113 -7.78 -10.43 2.13
CA ALA A 113 -9.03 -10.90 2.74
C ALA A 113 -10.26 -10.11 2.23
N GLY A 114 -10.11 -8.79 2.04
CA GLY A 114 -11.19 -7.92 1.57
C GLY A 114 -11.55 -8.08 0.10
N ALA A 115 -10.64 -8.57 -0.70
CA ALA A 115 -10.85 -8.71 -2.15
C ALA A 115 -11.82 -9.86 -2.51
N GLY A 116 -12.03 -10.81 -1.61
CA GLY A 116 -13.01 -11.89 -1.81
C GLY A 116 -14.46 -11.48 -1.56
N ASP A 117 -14.71 -10.42 -0.77
CA ASP A 117 -16.04 -10.05 -0.28
C ASP A 117 -16.56 -8.69 -0.80
N GLN A 118 -15.73 -7.89 -1.49
CA GLN A 118 -16.16 -6.56 -1.95
C GLN A 118 -16.66 -6.61 -3.39
N GLU A 119 -17.94 -6.27 -3.56
CA GLU A 119 -18.46 -5.82 -4.85
C GLU A 119 -17.67 -4.54 -5.25
N LEU A 120 -16.70 -4.70 -6.16
CA LEU A 120 -15.87 -3.60 -6.61
C LEU A 120 -16.73 -2.49 -7.22
N VAL A 121 -16.81 -1.36 -6.53
CA VAL A 121 -17.43 -0.16 -7.07
C VAL A 121 -16.42 0.48 -8.02
N GLY A 122 -16.52 0.21 -9.33
CA GLY A 122 -15.58 0.69 -10.35
C GLY A 122 -14.94 -0.47 -11.13
N VAL A 123 -13.93 -0.16 -11.94
CA VAL A 123 -13.21 -1.17 -12.74
C VAL A 123 -12.07 -1.83 -11.97
N GLY A 124 -11.69 -1.26 -10.84
CA GLY A 124 -10.66 -1.73 -9.92
C GLY A 124 -10.56 -0.83 -8.69
N GLN A 125 -9.60 -1.09 -7.83
CA GLN A 125 -9.32 -0.28 -6.64
C GLN A 125 -7.83 -0.25 -6.34
N PHE A 126 -7.39 0.81 -5.65
CA PHE A 126 -6.05 0.85 -5.10
C PHE A 126 -5.92 -0.20 -3.99
N PHE A 127 -4.98 -1.13 -4.18
CA PHE A 127 -4.74 -2.24 -3.27
C PHE A 127 -3.69 -1.90 -2.21
N THR A 128 -2.54 -1.35 -2.66
CA THR A 128 -1.45 -0.90 -1.79
C THR A 128 -0.88 0.40 -2.34
N LEU A 129 -0.49 1.30 -1.46
CA LEU A 129 0.13 2.57 -1.80
C LEU A 129 1.33 2.85 -0.90
N GLU A 130 2.41 3.33 -1.51
CA GLU A 130 3.59 3.83 -0.80
C GLU A 130 3.99 5.17 -1.39
N GLY A 131 4.41 6.11 -0.53
CA GLY A 131 4.85 7.43 -0.96
C GLY A 131 3.74 8.26 -1.61
N ARG A 132 4.11 9.11 -2.57
CA ARG A 132 3.15 10.02 -3.21
C ARG A 132 2.48 9.35 -4.40
N VAL A 133 1.19 9.14 -4.30
CA VAL A 133 0.32 8.66 -5.39
C VAL A 133 -0.86 9.61 -5.54
N GLN A 134 -1.15 9.99 -6.78
CA GLN A 134 -2.21 10.93 -7.10
C GLN A 134 -3.14 10.34 -8.16
N LEU A 135 -4.40 10.66 -8.02
CA LEU A 135 -5.48 10.27 -8.91
C LEU A 135 -6.11 11.53 -9.50
N GLN A 136 -6.37 11.50 -10.80
CA GLN A 136 -7.17 12.51 -11.49
C GLN A 136 -8.37 11.79 -12.09
N ARG A 137 -9.56 12.24 -11.72
CA ARG A 137 -10.81 11.66 -12.22
C ARG A 137 -11.03 12.00 -13.68
N ALA A 138 -11.69 11.12 -14.39
CA ALA A 138 -12.10 11.34 -15.77
C ALA A 138 -12.86 12.68 -15.92
N GLY A 139 -12.44 13.51 -16.88
CA GLY A 139 -13.03 14.82 -17.11
C GLY A 139 -12.69 15.92 -16.12
N GLN A 140 -11.86 15.63 -15.08
CA GLN A 140 -11.35 16.63 -14.15
C GLN A 140 -9.91 17.03 -14.50
N THR A 141 -9.49 18.21 -14.04
CA THR A 141 -8.13 18.72 -14.23
C THR A 141 -7.29 18.67 -12.97
N GLU A 142 -7.92 18.45 -11.82
CA GLU A 142 -7.27 18.46 -10.51
C GLU A 142 -6.72 17.07 -10.17
N TRP A 143 -5.52 17.05 -9.57
CA TRP A 143 -4.88 15.88 -9.04
C TRP A 143 -5.09 15.81 -7.53
N GLU A 144 -5.65 14.72 -7.05
CA GLU A 144 -5.88 14.47 -5.64
C GLU A 144 -4.96 13.38 -5.12
N ASN A 145 -4.48 13.50 -3.89
CA ASN A 145 -3.78 12.40 -3.24
C ASN A 145 -4.78 11.28 -2.97
N THR A 146 -4.39 10.06 -3.28
CA THR A 146 -5.27 8.90 -3.11
C THR A 146 -4.78 8.03 -1.95
N HIS A 147 -5.59 7.06 -1.57
CA HIS A 147 -5.30 6.08 -0.52
C HIS A 147 -5.85 4.69 -0.90
N GLU A 148 -5.43 3.69 -0.14
CA GLU A 148 -5.88 2.30 -0.32
C GLU A 148 -7.41 2.18 -0.24
N GLY A 149 -7.98 1.29 -1.03
CA GLY A 149 -9.43 1.07 -1.11
C GLY A 149 -10.20 2.06 -2.00
N ILE A 150 -9.56 3.13 -2.49
CA ILE A 150 -10.23 4.06 -3.41
C ILE A 150 -10.45 3.35 -4.76
N PRO A 151 -11.71 3.33 -5.28
CA PRO A 151 -11.99 2.75 -6.58
C PRO A 151 -11.40 3.58 -7.72
N VAL A 152 -11.00 2.91 -8.78
CA VAL A 152 -10.62 3.51 -10.08
C VAL A 152 -11.69 3.24 -11.12
N PHE A 153 -11.87 4.19 -12.02
CA PHE A 153 -12.87 4.14 -13.07
C PHE A 153 -12.23 4.32 -14.45
N ASN A 154 -12.97 3.96 -15.47
CA ASN A 154 -12.56 4.20 -16.86
C ASN A 154 -12.34 5.71 -17.11
N GLY A 155 -11.20 6.05 -17.70
CA GLY A 155 -10.77 7.42 -17.95
C GLY A 155 -10.05 8.11 -16.79
N ASP A 156 -9.88 7.45 -15.66
CA ASP A 156 -9.07 7.99 -14.56
C ASP A 156 -7.58 7.94 -14.90
N PHE A 157 -6.84 8.96 -14.43
CA PHE A 157 -5.38 9.00 -14.52
C PHE A 157 -4.75 8.74 -13.17
N VAL A 158 -3.71 7.93 -13.15
CA VAL A 158 -2.91 7.64 -11.95
C VAL A 158 -1.48 8.08 -12.17
N ARG A 159 -0.93 8.82 -11.21
CA ARG A 159 0.44 9.31 -11.21
C ARG A 159 1.15 8.96 -9.92
N THR A 160 2.34 8.37 -10.03
CA THR A 160 3.26 8.14 -8.91
C THR A 160 4.39 9.16 -8.90
N GLY A 161 4.78 9.62 -7.72
CA GLY A 161 5.95 10.46 -7.53
C GLY A 161 7.24 9.64 -7.52
N ARG A 162 8.38 10.32 -7.27
CA ARG A 162 9.72 9.67 -7.21
C ARG A 162 9.85 8.61 -6.11
N ASP A 163 9.08 8.77 -5.05
CA ASP A 163 8.98 7.87 -3.90
C ASP A 163 7.68 7.06 -3.91
N GLY A 164 6.86 7.20 -4.97
CA GLY A 164 5.53 6.65 -5.05
C GLY A 164 5.51 5.27 -5.70
N ASN A 165 4.85 4.31 -5.06
CA ASN A 165 4.46 3.03 -5.64
C ASN A 165 2.97 2.83 -5.44
N ALA A 166 2.32 2.18 -6.40
CA ALA A 166 0.90 1.84 -6.28
C ALA A 166 0.64 0.44 -6.82
N GLU A 167 -0.28 -0.24 -6.20
CA GLU A 167 -0.86 -1.47 -6.73
C GLU A 167 -2.35 -1.25 -6.95
N ILE A 168 -2.83 -1.58 -8.14
CA ILE A 168 -4.25 -1.53 -8.50
C ILE A 168 -4.72 -2.94 -8.78
N LEU A 169 -5.73 -3.36 -8.05
CA LEU A 169 -6.44 -4.60 -8.30
C LEU A 169 -7.65 -4.31 -9.16
N PHE A 170 -7.72 -4.95 -10.31
CA PHE A 170 -8.86 -4.85 -11.22
C PHE A 170 -9.94 -5.89 -10.92
N ALA A 171 -11.16 -5.63 -11.37
CA ALA A 171 -12.32 -6.50 -11.17
C ALA A 171 -12.17 -7.89 -11.81
N ASP A 172 -11.31 -8.02 -12.84
CA ASP A 172 -10.96 -9.28 -13.49
C ASP A 172 -9.93 -10.10 -12.69
N GLY A 173 -9.47 -9.59 -11.54
CA GLY A 173 -8.46 -10.20 -10.69
C GLY A 173 -7.03 -9.91 -11.11
N SER A 174 -6.80 -9.12 -12.15
CA SER A 174 -5.46 -8.70 -12.55
C SER A 174 -4.90 -7.66 -11.58
N LEU A 175 -3.60 -7.74 -11.29
CA LEU A 175 -2.89 -6.80 -10.42
C LEU A 175 -1.86 -6.02 -11.23
N TYR A 176 -1.93 -4.70 -11.12
CA TYR A 176 -0.99 -3.79 -11.78
C TYR A 176 -0.13 -3.08 -10.72
N ARG A 177 1.16 -3.38 -10.72
CA ARG A 177 2.14 -2.72 -9.84
C ARG A 177 2.81 -1.59 -10.58
N ILE A 178 2.56 -0.37 -10.13
CA ILE A 178 3.02 0.89 -10.73
C ILE A 178 4.26 1.35 -9.97
N SER A 179 5.38 1.48 -10.68
CA SER A 179 6.66 1.94 -10.12
C SER A 179 6.71 3.47 -9.98
N PRO A 180 7.74 4.04 -9.31
CA PRO A 180 7.93 5.48 -9.24
C PRO A 180 7.99 6.18 -10.60
N ASP A 181 7.69 7.48 -10.59
CA ASP A 181 7.73 8.36 -11.78
C ASP A 181 6.90 7.83 -12.97
N SER A 182 5.74 7.25 -12.69
CA SER A 182 4.86 6.67 -13.70
C SER A 182 3.56 7.47 -13.84
N LEU A 183 3.04 7.47 -15.07
CA LEU A 183 1.75 8.05 -15.43
C LEU A 183 1.00 7.08 -16.34
N LEU A 184 -0.22 6.75 -15.95
CA LEU A 184 -1.09 5.86 -16.72
C LEU A 184 -2.54 6.34 -16.72
N GLU A 185 -3.28 5.97 -17.74
CA GLU A 185 -4.72 6.19 -17.90
C GLU A 185 -5.43 4.83 -17.90
N ILE A 186 -6.50 4.73 -17.13
CA ILE A 186 -7.31 3.51 -17.01
C ILE A 186 -8.30 3.47 -18.17
N HIS A 187 -8.18 2.49 -19.05
CA HIS A 187 -9.11 2.20 -20.14
C HIS A 187 -9.70 0.80 -19.98
N HIS A 188 -10.58 0.65 -19.02
CA HIS A 188 -11.20 -0.65 -18.77
C HIS A 188 -12.69 -0.57 -19.09
N GLU A 189 -13.10 -1.18 -20.20
CA GLU A 189 -14.52 -1.35 -20.51
C GLU A 189 -15.05 -2.56 -19.72
N MET A 190 -16.09 -2.33 -18.94
CA MET A 190 -16.76 -3.38 -18.16
C MET A 190 -17.53 -4.32 -19.10
N SER A 191 -16.83 -5.22 -19.78
CA SER A 191 -17.43 -6.39 -20.38
C SER A 191 -16.67 -7.63 -19.95
N GLN A 192 -17.38 -8.70 -19.59
CA GLN A 192 -16.74 -9.98 -19.19
C GLN A 192 -15.90 -10.62 -20.30
N GLU A 193 -15.93 -10.08 -21.51
CA GLU A 193 -15.24 -10.60 -22.69
C GLU A 193 -14.10 -9.67 -23.20
N SER A 194 -14.03 -8.43 -22.72
CA SER A 194 -12.96 -7.51 -23.13
C SER A 194 -11.82 -7.51 -22.11
N PRO A 195 -10.58 -7.73 -22.57
CA PRO A 195 -9.42 -7.64 -21.69
C PRO A 195 -9.31 -6.24 -21.10
N GLY A 196 -8.95 -6.17 -19.80
CA GLY A 196 -8.61 -4.90 -19.14
C GLY A 196 -7.53 -4.18 -19.94
N THR A 197 -7.71 -2.90 -20.20
CA THR A 197 -6.76 -2.09 -20.95
C THR A 197 -6.25 -0.94 -20.08
N VAL A 198 -4.96 -0.70 -20.09
CA VAL A 198 -4.32 0.46 -19.47
C VAL A 198 -3.42 1.14 -20.48
N LYS A 199 -3.52 2.46 -20.59
CA LYS A 199 -2.61 3.24 -21.40
C LYS A 199 -1.47 3.79 -20.55
N MET A 200 -0.25 3.33 -20.79
CA MET A 200 0.95 3.87 -20.18
C MET A 200 1.43 5.09 -20.96
N VAL A 201 1.59 6.22 -20.25
CA VAL A 201 2.15 7.45 -20.82
C VAL A 201 3.65 7.53 -20.54
N ALA A 202 4.08 7.17 -19.34
CA ALA A 202 5.48 7.17 -18.92
C ALA A 202 5.70 6.25 -17.72
N GLY A 203 6.94 5.81 -17.51
CA GLY A 203 7.35 5.04 -16.35
C GLY A 203 7.27 3.54 -16.54
N ARG A 204 7.01 2.78 -15.47
CA ARG A 204 7.02 1.31 -15.48
C ARG A 204 5.84 0.74 -14.73
N ILE A 205 5.25 -0.30 -15.31
CA ILE A 205 4.29 -1.18 -14.63
C ILE A 205 4.73 -2.64 -14.74
N ASN A 206 4.39 -3.42 -13.72
CA ASN A 206 4.37 -4.88 -13.79
C ASN A 206 2.91 -5.32 -13.74
N VAL A 207 2.51 -6.10 -14.72
CA VAL A 207 1.16 -6.62 -14.86
C VAL A 207 1.18 -8.09 -14.51
N TYR A 208 0.30 -8.48 -13.63
CA TYR A 208 0.03 -9.86 -13.22
C TYR A 208 -1.39 -10.18 -13.68
N THR A 209 -1.52 -10.93 -14.75
CA THR A 209 -2.84 -11.35 -15.24
C THR A 209 -3.33 -12.56 -14.50
N SER A 210 -4.64 -12.64 -14.34
CA SER A 210 -5.33 -13.83 -13.85
C SER A 210 -5.91 -14.66 -15.01
N GLY A 211 -6.98 -15.38 -14.78
CA GLY A 211 -7.67 -16.19 -15.79
C GLY A 211 -8.12 -15.46 -17.06
N VAL A 212 -7.95 -14.12 -17.15
CA VAL A 212 -8.22 -13.29 -18.33
C VAL A 212 -6.96 -12.61 -18.83
N PRO A 213 -6.80 -12.42 -20.16
CA PRO A 213 -5.72 -11.64 -20.72
C PRO A 213 -5.87 -10.17 -20.38
N SER A 214 -4.81 -9.39 -20.56
CA SER A 214 -4.82 -7.94 -20.34
C SER A 214 -4.07 -7.21 -21.44
N THR A 215 -4.38 -5.95 -21.68
CA THR A 215 -3.74 -5.13 -22.71
C THR A 215 -3.11 -3.89 -22.09
N VAL A 216 -1.86 -3.63 -22.44
CA VAL A 216 -1.18 -2.37 -22.16
C VAL A 216 -0.86 -1.66 -23.44
N THR A 217 -1.38 -0.45 -23.59
CA THR A 217 -1.09 0.41 -24.75
C THR A 217 -0.10 1.51 -24.36
N THR A 218 0.75 1.86 -25.30
CA THR A 218 1.66 3.00 -25.23
C THR A 218 1.61 3.74 -26.57
N ASP A 219 2.28 4.86 -26.68
CA ASP A 219 2.34 5.59 -27.96
C ASP A 219 3.13 4.83 -29.03
N THR A 220 3.98 3.85 -28.65
CA THR A 220 4.85 3.10 -29.58
C THR A 220 4.46 1.64 -29.75
N ALA A 221 3.67 1.08 -28.83
CA ALA A 221 3.30 -0.33 -28.87
C ALA A 221 1.96 -0.62 -28.17
N GLU A 222 1.33 -1.69 -28.63
CA GLU A 222 0.24 -2.39 -27.96
C GLU A 222 0.76 -3.75 -27.50
N THR A 223 0.55 -4.07 -26.23
CA THR A 223 1.00 -5.32 -25.61
C THR A 223 -0.19 -6.09 -25.09
N GLU A 224 -0.54 -7.19 -25.77
CA GLU A 224 -1.51 -8.17 -25.27
C GLU A 224 -0.77 -9.16 -24.37
N ILE A 225 -1.18 -9.25 -23.12
CA ILE A 225 -0.59 -10.11 -22.09
C ILE A 225 -1.52 -11.30 -21.90
N ASP A 226 -1.00 -12.50 -22.10
CA ASP A 226 -1.78 -13.71 -21.94
C ASP A 226 -2.22 -13.91 -20.48
N ARG A 227 -3.19 -14.80 -20.26
CA ARG A 227 -3.64 -15.17 -18.90
C ARG A 227 -2.50 -15.82 -18.11
N ASP A 228 -2.55 -15.69 -16.80
CA ASP A 228 -1.59 -16.28 -15.85
C ASP A 228 -0.13 -15.89 -16.16
N SER A 229 0.06 -14.65 -16.64
CA SER A 229 1.35 -14.10 -17.07
C SER A 229 1.81 -12.96 -16.15
N ARG A 230 3.14 -12.79 -16.10
CA ARG A 230 3.80 -11.67 -15.45
C ARG A 230 4.68 -10.94 -16.45
N VAL A 231 4.31 -9.70 -16.76
CA VAL A 231 4.96 -8.89 -17.80
C VAL A 231 5.25 -7.49 -17.26
N ALA A 232 6.47 -7.00 -17.50
CA ALA A 232 6.82 -5.61 -17.27
C ALA A 232 6.72 -4.81 -18.58
N VAL A 233 6.09 -3.64 -18.50
CA VAL A 233 6.06 -2.65 -19.56
C VAL A 233 6.72 -1.37 -19.03
N ASN A 234 7.72 -0.88 -19.75
CA ASN A 234 8.45 0.33 -19.38
C ASN A 234 8.46 1.30 -20.55
N VAL A 235 8.02 2.53 -20.31
CA VAL A 235 8.07 3.64 -21.26
C VAL A 235 9.12 4.62 -20.79
N ALA A 236 10.21 4.75 -21.53
CA ALA A 236 11.28 5.68 -21.21
C ALA A 236 10.83 7.13 -21.50
N ALA A 237 11.08 8.03 -20.54
CA ALA A 237 10.60 9.41 -20.61
C ALA A 237 11.34 10.26 -21.67
N ASP A 238 12.58 9.91 -21.98
CA ASP A 238 13.48 10.68 -22.84
C ASP A 238 13.30 10.34 -24.33
N ASP A 239 13.13 9.08 -24.67
CA ASP A 239 13.03 8.62 -26.06
C ASP A 239 11.70 7.92 -26.39
N GLN A 240 10.77 7.88 -25.48
CA GLN A 240 9.46 7.23 -25.59
C GLN A 240 9.51 5.76 -26.06
N LYS A 241 10.67 5.13 -25.92
CA LYS A 241 10.85 3.72 -26.21
C LYS A 241 10.05 2.87 -25.23
N THR A 242 9.23 1.96 -25.75
CA THR A 242 8.54 0.97 -24.94
C THR A 242 9.34 -0.32 -24.91
N THR A 243 9.73 -0.75 -23.71
CA THR A 243 10.37 -2.05 -23.48
C THR A 243 9.39 -2.97 -22.78
N VAL A 244 9.18 -4.16 -23.33
CA VAL A 244 8.31 -5.20 -22.77
C VAL A 244 9.17 -6.41 -22.43
N ALA A 245 9.01 -6.94 -21.21
CA ALA A 245 9.74 -8.13 -20.73
C ALA A 245 8.76 -9.09 -20.06
N ALA A 246 8.73 -10.34 -20.50
CA ALA A 246 7.94 -11.39 -19.88
C ALA A 246 8.78 -12.17 -18.88
N PHE A 247 8.34 -12.21 -17.60
CA PHE A 247 8.99 -12.97 -16.54
C PHE A 247 8.36 -14.35 -16.38
N GLN A 248 7.08 -14.45 -16.70
CA GLN A 248 6.29 -15.68 -16.67
C GLN A 248 5.20 -15.58 -17.74
N GLY A 249 4.88 -16.72 -18.38
CA GLY A 249 3.88 -16.75 -19.44
C GLY A 249 4.35 -16.10 -20.73
N SER A 250 3.46 -15.40 -21.43
CA SER A 250 3.73 -14.81 -22.74
C SER A 250 3.00 -13.49 -22.95
N ALA A 251 3.51 -12.69 -23.89
CA ALA A 251 2.85 -11.49 -24.37
C ALA A 251 3.10 -11.30 -25.87
N ARG A 252 2.10 -10.76 -26.54
CA ARG A 252 2.18 -10.34 -27.93
C ARG A 252 2.35 -8.83 -28.00
N VAL A 253 3.44 -8.38 -28.58
CA VAL A 253 3.78 -6.97 -28.71
C VAL A 253 3.63 -6.55 -30.16
N ARG A 254 2.78 -5.56 -30.43
CA ARG A 254 2.57 -4.95 -31.74
C ARG A 254 3.06 -3.52 -31.69
N SER A 255 4.01 -3.16 -32.57
CA SER A 255 4.49 -1.78 -32.66
C SER A 255 3.51 -0.89 -33.43
N SER A 256 3.63 0.44 -33.25
CA SER A 256 2.88 1.43 -34.01
C SER A 256 3.12 1.34 -35.52
N GLY A 257 4.23 0.73 -35.98
CA GLY A 257 4.54 0.42 -37.37
C GLY A 257 3.95 -0.88 -37.88
N GLY A 258 3.19 -1.61 -37.05
CA GLY A 258 2.52 -2.86 -37.45
C GLY A 258 3.40 -4.11 -37.38
N GLN A 259 4.64 -4.01 -36.87
CA GLN A 259 5.45 -5.18 -36.56
C GLN A 259 4.88 -5.88 -35.31
N GLU A 260 4.83 -7.21 -35.37
CA GLU A 260 4.31 -8.02 -34.26
C GLU A 260 5.32 -9.08 -33.84
N VAL A 261 5.55 -9.20 -32.54
CA VAL A 261 6.47 -10.18 -31.92
C VAL A 261 5.80 -10.78 -30.68
N THR A 262 5.80 -12.10 -30.58
CA THR A 262 5.41 -12.77 -29.35
C THR A 262 6.67 -13.06 -28.52
N ILE A 263 6.67 -12.64 -27.26
CA ILE A 263 7.71 -12.92 -26.27
C ILE A 263 7.20 -13.94 -25.27
N GLY A 264 8.08 -14.87 -24.90
CA GLY A 264 7.84 -15.88 -23.87
C GLY A 264 8.64 -15.58 -22.62
N GLU A 265 8.63 -16.53 -21.69
CA GLU A 265 9.32 -16.40 -20.40
C GLU A 265 10.79 -16.05 -20.57
N ARG A 266 11.24 -15.00 -19.85
CA ARG A 266 12.60 -14.42 -19.87
C ARG A 266 13.01 -13.79 -21.19
N GLU A 267 12.07 -13.51 -22.06
CA GLU A 267 12.30 -12.75 -23.28
C GLU A 267 11.88 -11.29 -23.12
N SER A 268 12.53 -10.41 -23.88
CA SER A 268 12.17 -9.00 -23.95
C SER A 268 12.30 -8.47 -25.37
N VAL A 269 11.54 -7.39 -25.66
CA VAL A 269 11.57 -6.66 -26.92
C VAL A 269 11.37 -5.17 -26.64
N ALA A 270 11.94 -4.33 -27.49
CA ALA A 270 11.68 -2.90 -27.41
C ALA A 270 11.08 -2.38 -28.74
N ALA A 271 10.01 -1.59 -28.61
CA ALA A 271 9.40 -0.84 -29.69
C ALA A 271 9.90 0.60 -29.65
N MET A 272 10.37 1.08 -30.79
CA MET A 272 10.94 2.42 -30.96
C MET A 272 9.90 3.38 -31.51
N PRO A 273 10.03 4.69 -31.24
CA PRO A 273 9.31 5.70 -32.00
C PRO A 273 9.57 5.50 -33.51
N GLY A 274 8.49 5.57 -34.31
CA GLY A 274 8.59 5.26 -35.72
C GLY A 274 8.29 3.81 -36.11
N GLY A 275 7.96 2.96 -35.10
CA GLY A 275 7.34 1.66 -35.29
C GLY A 275 8.27 0.49 -35.54
N SER A 276 9.60 0.68 -35.46
CA SER A 276 10.56 -0.44 -35.50
C SER A 276 10.65 -1.15 -34.16
N MET A 277 11.02 -2.42 -34.19
CA MET A 277 11.24 -3.22 -32.98
C MET A 277 12.67 -3.77 -32.97
N THR A 278 13.20 -3.98 -31.76
CA THR A 278 14.47 -4.72 -31.59
C THR A 278 14.23 -6.22 -31.80
N GLU A 279 15.33 -6.96 -32.05
CA GLU A 279 15.29 -8.41 -31.92
C GLU A 279 15.00 -8.81 -30.47
N LYS A 280 14.41 -9.98 -30.29
CA LYS A 280 14.21 -10.56 -28.95
C LYS A 280 15.54 -10.79 -28.25
N GLN A 281 15.58 -10.50 -26.97
CA GLN A 281 16.73 -10.74 -26.08
C GLN A 281 16.34 -11.69 -24.97
#